data_dad566501d9e7ea8038af1baaf2362bb
#
_entry.id   dad566501d9e7ea8038af1baaf2362bb
#
_cell.length_a   1.000
_cell.length_b   1.000
_cell.length_c   1.000
_cell.angle_alpha   90.00
_cell.angle_beta   90.00
_cell.angle_gamma   90.00
#
_symmetry.space_group_name_H-M   'P 1'
#
loop_
_entity.id
_entity.type
_entity.pdbx_description
1 polymer ?
#
loop_
_entity_poly.entity_id
_entity_poly.type
_entity_poly.pdbx_seq_one_letter_code
_entity_poly.pdbx_strand_id
1 'polypeptide(L)'
;FSAAISLDGKLATRTGNSQLSSKKDKIRVHKLRSKVDAILVGKNTVKIDDPLLSAHNIKKKNPIRIILDSNAIIRTNSKILKTCLKIPTIIVVSKKAPKKNLQKLEKFPVQIIVCGNNTINIKKLLAILKKNGVKNILVEGGGITNWAFVKENLVDEAIITITPYLVGGMTATTLVDGDGFSTITKSIKLKLKNVTKMRNEVILHYEN
;
A
#
# COMPACT_ATOMS: atom_id res chain seq x y z
N PHE A 1 7.16 -3.18 3.82
CA PHE A 1 6.09 -3.30 2.84
C PHE A 1 5.99 -4.70 2.23
N SER A 2 4.84 -5.02 1.61
CA SER A 2 4.67 -6.30 0.93
C SER A 2 4.05 -6.12 -0.44
N ALA A 3 4.58 -6.86 -1.44
CA ALA A 3 4.07 -6.86 -2.81
C ALA A 3 4.33 -8.19 -3.49
N ALA A 4 3.53 -8.51 -4.51
CA ALA A 4 3.86 -9.52 -5.51
C ALA A 4 4.26 -8.83 -6.81
N ILE A 5 5.34 -9.27 -7.40
CA ILE A 5 5.88 -8.71 -8.65
C ILE A 5 6.11 -9.82 -9.67
N SER A 6 6.12 -9.44 -10.92
CA SER A 6 6.62 -10.29 -12.01
C SER A 6 8.13 -10.48 -11.89
N LEU A 7 8.69 -11.43 -12.64
CA LEU A 7 10.13 -11.70 -12.66
C LEU A 7 10.94 -10.47 -13.13
N ASP A 8 10.35 -9.63 -13.99
CA ASP A 8 10.90 -8.35 -14.46
C ASP A 8 10.47 -7.13 -13.62
N GLY A 9 10.00 -7.34 -12.36
CA GLY A 9 9.80 -6.30 -11.36
C GLY A 9 8.51 -5.48 -11.47
N LYS A 10 7.48 -5.95 -12.20
CA LYS A 10 6.22 -5.22 -12.37
C LYS A 10 5.18 -5.62 -11.33
N LEU A 11 4.46 -4.63 -10.77
CA LEU A 11 3.29 -4.83 -9.91
C LEU A 11 2.02 -5.11 -10.71
N ALA A 12 1.94 -4.59 -11.92
CA ALA A 12 0.78 -4.70 -12.79
C ALA A 12 1.18 -4.53 -14.26
N THR A 13 0.33 -4.99 -15.17
CA THR A 13 0.47 -4.69 -16.61
C THR A 13 0.25 -3.20 -16.90
N ARG A 14 0.53 -2.75 -18.13
CA ARG A 14 0.27 -1.37 -18.55
C ARG A 14 -1.21 -0.96 -18.47
N THR A 15 -2.14 -1.93 -18.46
CA THR A 15 -3.59 -1.71 -18.29
C THR A 15 -4.05 -1.81 -16.83
N GLY A 16 -3.12 -2.08 -15.89
CA GLY A 16 -3.40 -2.13 -14.46
C GLY A 16 -3.80 -3.52 -13.92
N ASN A 17 -3.72 -4.60 -14.71
CA ASN A 17 -3.98 -5.93 -14.17
C ASN A 17 -2.83 -6.35 -13.23
N SER A 18 -3.17 -6.54 -11.94
CA SER A 18 -2.26 -6.87 -10.83
C SER A 18 -2.39 -8.31 -10.32
N GLN A 19 -3.08 -9.19 -11.05
CA GLN A 19 -3.36 -10.57 -10.62
C GLN A 19 -2.15 -11.50 -10.78
N LEU A 20 -1.05 -11.18 -10.12
CA LEU A 20 0.20 -11.94 -10.16
C LEU A 20 0.24 -13.07 -9.12
N SER A 21 -0.28 -12.83 -7.91
CA SER A 21 -0.18 -13.74 -6.77
C SER A 21 -0.99 -15.02 -6.92
N SER A 22 -0.41 -16.14 -6.55
CA SER A 22 -1.13 -17.41 -6.38
C SER A 22 -2.13 -17.36 -5.20
N LYS A 23 -3.04 -18.33 -5.15
CA LYS A 23 -3.94 -18.52 -3.99
C LYS A 23 -3.17 -18.67 -2.66
N LYS A 24 -2.02 -19.35 -2.67
CA LYS A 24 -1.17 -19.49 -1.49
C LYS A 24 -0.56 -18.17 -1.04
N ASP A 25 -0.08 -17.37 -1.97
CA ASP A 25 0.46 -16.04 -1.64
C ASP A 25 -0.63 -15.11 -1.11
N LYS A 26 -1.83 -15.13 -1.67
CA LYS A 26 -2.99 -14.39 -1.13
C LYS A 26 -3.28 -14.77 0.32
N ILE A 27 -3.27 -16.06 0.67
CA ILE A 27 -3.42 -16.52 2.06
C ILE A 27 -2.29 -15.99 2.95
N ARG A 28 -1.04 -16.01 2.47
CA ARG A 28 0.10 -15.43 3.19
C ARG A 28 -0.10 -13.94 3.46
N VAL A 29 -0.53 -13.17 2.46
CA VAL A 29 -0.82 -11.74 2.62
C VAL A 29 -1.93 -11.52 3.66
N HIS A 30 -3.00 -12.31 3.65
CA HIS A 30 -4.04 -12.22 4.68
C HIS A 30 -3.51 -12.50 6.09
N LYS A 31 -2.57 -13.44 6.23
CA LYS A 31 -1.86 -13.69 7.50
C LYS A 31 -0.98 -12.49 7.91
N LEU A 32 -0.32 -11.81 6.97
CA LEU A 32 0.40 -10.57 7.27
C LEU A 32 -0.56 -9.47 7.74
N ARG A 33 -1.66 -9.24 7.03
CA ARG A 33 -2.69 -8.27 7.41
C ARG A 33 -3.25 -8.52 8.82
N SER A 34 -3.34 -9.79 9.24
CA SER A 34 -3.81 -10.12 10.58
C SER A 34 -2.80 -9.78 11.70
N LYS A 35 -1.55 -9.49 11.39
CA LYS A 35 -0.48 -9.22 12.35
C LYS A 35 -0.18 -7.73 12.54
N VAL A 36 -0.79 -6.85 11.73
CA VAL A 36 -0.53 -5.42 11.75
C VAL A 36 -1.72 -4.63 12.29
N ASP A 37 -1.47 -3.41 12.73
CA ASP A 37 -2.51 -2.50 13.22
C ASP A 37 -3.23 -1.81 12.05
N ALA A 38 -2.51 -1.55 10.95
CA ALA A 38 -3.06 -0.88 9.80
C ALA A 38 -2.49 -1.41 8.47
N ILE A 39 -3.31 -1.30 7.40
CA ILE A 39 -2.91 -1.52 6.01
C ILE A 39 -2.97 -0.18 5.29
N LEU A 40 -1.93 0.16 4.54
CA LEU A 40 -1.84 1.41 3.82
C LEU A 40 -1.69 1.15 2.32
N VAL A 41 -2.53 1.84 1.51
CA VAL A 41 -2.47 1.83 0.04
C VAL A 41 -2.64 3.22 -0.53
N GLY A 42 -2.19 3.43 -1.76
CA GLY A 42 -2.48 4.63 -2.53
C GLY A 42 -3.87 4.58 -3.21
N LYS A 43 -4.40 5.75 -3.54
CA LYS A 43 -5.68 5.91 -4.25
C LYS A 43 -5.77 5.12 -5.57
N ASN A 44 -4.64 4.98 -6.28
CA ASN A 44 -4.63 4.28 -7.57
C ASN A 44 -4.89 2.78 -7.39
N THR A 45 -4.36 2.16 -6.34
CA THR A 45 -4.68 0.77 -5.97
C THR A 45 -6.18 0.61 -5.70
N VAL A 46 -6.78 1.55 -4.97
CA VAL A 46 -8.24 1.53 -4.75
C VAL A 46 -9.02 1.74 -6.04
N LYS A 47 -8.56 2.62 -6.93
CA LYS A 47 -9.22 2.90 -8.21
C LYS A 47 -9.21 1.70 -9.15
N ILE A 48 -8.10 0.95 -9.20
CA ILE A 48 -7.87 -0.14 -10.15
C ILE A 48 -8.41 -1.47 -9.61
N ASP A 49 -8.01 -1.84 -8.39
CA ASP A 49 -8.29 -3.17 -7.84
C ASP A 49 -9.57 -3.21 -6.99
N ASP A 50 -10.08 -2.05 -6.56
CA ASP A 50 -11.20 -1.92 -5.62
C ASP A 50 -11.13 -2.95 -4.46
N PRO A 51 -10.01 -3.01 -3.72
CA PRO A 51 -9.75 -4.06 -2.75
C PRO A 51 -10.59 -3.87 -1.49
N LEU A 52 -10.91 -4.97 -0.78
CA LEU A 52 -11.55 -4.89 0.53
C LEU A 52 -10.59 -4.52 1.65
N LEU A 53 -9.31 -4.88 1.53
CA LEU A 53 -8.24 -4.69 2.54
C LEU A 53 -8.62 -5.24 3.93
N SER A 54 -9.09 -6.47 3.97
CA SER A 54 -9.44 -7.18 5.21
C SER A 54 -8.45 -8.30 5.51
N ALA A 55 -8.47 -8.78 6.75
CA ALA A 55 -7.73 -9.97 7.18
C ALA A 55 -8.49 -11.30 6.92
N HIS A 56 -9.61 -11.26 6.18
CA HIS A 56 -10.44 -12.41 5.80
C HIS A 56 -10.69 -13.41 6.94
N ASN A 57 -11.28 -12.93 8.04
CA ASN A 57 -11.67 -13.75 9.19
C ASN A 57 -10.54 -14.50 9.93
N ILE A 58 -9.27 -14.19 9.63
CA ILE A 58 -8.13 -14.76 10.38
C ILE A 58 -8.06 -14.18 11.80
N LYS A 59 -8.55 -12.94 11.99
CA LYS A 59 -8.71 -12.29 13.30
C LYS A 59 -10.14 -11.77 13.50
N LYS A 60 -10.58 -11.67 14.78
CA LYS A 60 -11.86 -11.03 15.13
C LYS A 60 -11.92 -9.55 14.72
N LYS A 61 -10.77 -8.84 14.70
CA LYS A 61 -10.69 -7.41 14.36
C LYS A 61 -9.85 -7.21 13.10
N ASN A 62 -10.42 -6.53 12.11
CA ASN A 62 -9.67 -6.13 10.91
C ASN A 62 -8.68 -4.99 11.25
N PRO A 63 -7.54 -4.91 10.56
CA PRO A 63 -6.66 -3.76 10.63
C PRO A 63 -7.35 -2.48 10.14
N ILE A 64 -6.89 -1.32 10.61
CA ILE A 64 -7.32 -0.02 10.10
C ILE A 64 -6.87 0.11 8.64
N ARG A 65 -7.76 0.56 7.77
CA ARG A 65 -7.43 0.84 6.37
C ARG A 65 -7.00 2.30 6.24
N ILE A 66 -5.84 2.54 5.66
CA ILE A 66 -5.29 3.88 5.42
C ILE A 66 -5.15 4.08 3.92
N ILE A 67 -5.83 5.08 3.37
CA ILE A 67 -5.82 5.39 1.95
C ILE A 67 -5.14 6.73 1.73
N LEU A 68 -4.03 6.75 0.99
CA LEU A 68 -3.37 7.99 0.58
C LEU A 68 -4.06 8.56 -0.67
N ASP A 69 -4.84 9.61 -0.48
CA ASP A 69 -5.58 10.29 -1.56
C ASP A 69 -5.50 11.82 -1.43
N SER A 70 -4.38 12.40 -1.85
CA SER A 70 -4.10 13.83 -1.69
C SER A 70 -5.26 14.76 -2.07
N ASN A 71 -6.11 14.38 -3.02
CA ASN A 71 -7.18 15.21 -3.57
C ASN A 71 -8.59 14.73 -3.20
N ALA A 72 -8.71 13.69 -2.36
CA ALA A 72 -9.99 13.11 -1.95
C ALA A 72 -10.87 12.69 -3.15
N ILE A 73 -10.29 11.95 -4.11
CA ILE A 73 -10.99 11.54 -5.35
C ILE A 73 -11.43 10.07 -5.36
N ILE A 74 -11.28 9.37 -4.24
CA ILE A 74 -11.77 7.99 -4.09
C ILE A 74 -13.26 7.93 -4.44
N ARG A 75 -13.65 6.91 -5.22
CA ARG A 75 -15.03 6.73 -5.65
C ARG A 75 -15.94 6.34 -4.48
N THR A 76 -17.09 7.01 -4.35
CA THR A 76 -18.07 6.78 -3.27
C THR A 76 -18.68 5.37 -3.29
N ASN A 77 -18.65 4.71 -4.44
CA ASN A 77 -19.12 3.33 -4.61
C ASN A 77 -18.00 2.28 -4.41
N SER A 78 -16.79 2.67 -3.99
CA SER A 78 -15.70 1.73 -3.71
C SER A 78 -16.05 0.79 -2.55
N LYS A 79 -15.54 -0.45 -2.58
CA LYS A 79 -15.71 -1.43 -1.50
C LYS A 79 -15.22 -0.88 -0.15
N ILE A 80 -14.17 -0.06 -0.16
CA ILE A 80 -13.63 0.57 1.05
C ILE A 80 -14.69 1.45 1.71
N LEU A 81 -15.33 2.37 0.96
CA LEU A 81 -16.35 3.26 1.53
C LEU A 81 -17.65 2.52 1.85
N LYS A 82 -18.07 1.54 1.02
CA LYS A 82 -19.25 0.71 1.31
C LYS A 82 -19.13 -0.11 2.60
N THR A 83 -17.93 -0.39 3.04
CA THR A 83 -17.67 -1.23 4.23
C THR A 83 -17.04 -0.49 5.39
N CYS A 84 -16.93 0.84 5.35
CA CYS A 84 -16.25 1.64 6.38
C CYS A 84 -16.96 1.63 7.74
N LEU A 85 -18.25 1.33 7.81
CA LEU A 85 -18.97 1.06 9.07
C LEU A 85 -18.43 -0.18 9.81
N LYS A 86 -18.00 -1.20 9.05
CA LYS A 86 -17.52 -2.48 9.61
C LYS A 86 -16.02 -2.53 9.82
N ILE A 87 -15.26 -1.80 9.00
CA ILE A 87 -13.79 -1.79 9.04
C ILE A 87 -13.31 -0.35 9.16
N PRO A 88 -12.63 0.03 10.26
CA PRO A 88 -12.12 1.39 10.47
C PRO A 88 -11.30 1.85 9.29
N THR A 89 -11.58 3.07 8.81
CA THR A 89 -10.97 3.60 7.58
C THR A 89 -10.52 5.04 7.78
N ILE A 90 -9.28 5.31 7.42
CA ILE A 90 -8.66 6.64 7.42
C ILE A 90 -8.37 7.03 5.98
N ILE A 91 -8.87 8.19 5.56
CA ILE A 91 -8.51 8.81 4.28
C ILE A 91 -7.54 9.95 4.56
N VAL A 92 -6.33 9.84 4.03
CA VAL A 92 -5.31 10.87 4.20
C VAL A 92 -5.30 11.77 2.98
N VAL A 93 -5.45 13.06 3.21
CA VAL A 93 -5.52 14.08 2.16
C VAL A 93 -4.47 15.16 2.37
N SER A 94 -4.18 15.94 1.32
CA SER A 94 -3.38 17.17 1.44
C SER A 94 -4.28 18.39 1.71
N LYS A 95 -3.68 19.52 2.12
CA LYS A 95 -4.42 20.79 2.23
C LYS A 95 -5.01 21.26 0.90
N LYS A 96 -4.50 20.76 -0.22
CA LYS A 96 -4.95 21.07 -1.58
C LYS A 96 -6.22 20.30 -1.99
N ALA A 97 -6.70 19.37 -1.15
CA ALA A 97 -7.91 18.61 -1.46
C ALA A 97 -9.11 19.56 -1.65
N PRO A 98 -9.84 19.46 -2.79
CA PRO A 98 -10.99 20.33 -3.05
C PRO A 98 -12.08 20.13 -1.99
N LYS A 99 -12.63 21.23 -1.46
CA LYS A 99 -13.73 21.21 -0.45
C LYS A 99 -14.90 20.32 -0.88
N LYS A 100 -15.33 20.42 -2.15
CA LYS A 100 -16.37 19.57 -2.74
C LYS A 100 -16.10 18.07 -2.60
N ASN A 101 -14.84 17.66 -2.69
CA ASN A 101 -14.45 16.25 -2.54
C ASN A 101 -14.46 15.83 -1.07
N LEU A 102 -14.00 16.69 -0.16
CA LEU A 102 -14.06 16.43 1.29
C LEU A 102 -15.50 16.27 1.75
N GLN A 103 -16.41 17.16 1.36
CA GLN A 103 -17.84 17.07 1.67
C GLN A 103 -18.50 15.74 1.21
N LYS A 104 -18.00 15.11 0.13
CA LYS A 104 -18.46 13.78 -0.27
C LYS A 104 -18.00 12.70 0.71
N LEU A 105 -16.77 12.80 1.22
CA LEU A 105 -16.21 11.83 2.17
C LEU A 105 -16.83 11.97 3.57
N GLU A 106 -17.19 13.18 3.98
CA GLU A 106 -17.84 13.47 5.27
C GLU A 106 -19.20 12.76 5.43
N LYS A 107 -19.82 12.31 4.32
CA LYS A 107 -21.04 11.49 4.34
C LYS A 107 -20.81 10.04 4.79
N PHE A 108 -19.53 9.64 4.93
CA PHE A 108 -19.14 8.28 5.33
C PHE A 108 -18.48 8.32 6.71
N PRO A 109 -18.63 7.27 7.53
CA PRO A 109 -17.98 7.14 8.83
C PRO A 109 -16.49 6.81 8.65
N VAL A 110 -15.75 7.70 8.01
CA VAL A 110 -14.29 7.62 7.83
C VAL A 110 -13.61 8.76 8.57
N GLN A 111 -12.43 8.50 9.08
CA GLN A 111 -11.58 9.56 9.62
C GLN A 111 -10.83 10.23 8.47
N ILE A 112 -10.89 11.54 8.36
CA ILE A 112 -10.10 12.31 7.40
C ILE A 112 -8.92 12.95 8.13
N ILE A 113 -7.70 12.68 7.64
CA ILE A 113 -6.47 13.31 8.15
C ILE A 113 -5.89 14.21 7.07
N VAL A 114 -5.82 15.51 7.35
CA VAL A 114 -5.14 16.47 6.47
C VAL A 114 -3.66 16.51 6.81
N CYS A 115 -2.81 16.05 5.88
CA CYS A 115 -1.39 15.90 6.12
C CYS A 115 -0.55 16.31 4.91
N GLY A 116 0.20 17.41 5.03
CA GLY A 116 0.99 17.99 3.95
C GLY A 116 0.23 19.06 3.14
N ASN A 117 0.97 19.84 2.37
CA ASN A 117 0.41 20.97 1.60
C ASN A 117 -0.13 20.52 0.23
N ASN A 118 0.75 20.24 -0.71
CA ASN A 118 0.40 19.79 -2.08
C ASN A 118 0.31 18.27 -2.19
N THR A 119 1.18 17.57 -1.47
CA THR A 119 1.25 16.11 -1.39
C THR A 119 1.20 15.69 0.07
N ILE A 120 0.91 14.43 0.33
CA ILE A 120 0.88 13.88 1.69
C ILE A 120 2.32 13.79 2.22
N ASN A 121 2.54 14.34 3.42
CA ASN A 121 3.82 14.23 4.13
C ASN A 121 3.82 12.92 4.95
N ILE A 122 4.57 11.92 4.50
CA ILE A 122 4.58 10.59 5.11
C ILE A 122 5.16 10.61 6.54
N LYS A 123 6.26 11.32 6.80
CA LYS A 123 6.83 11.43 8.15
C LYS A 123 5.83 12.00 9.15
N LYS A 124 5.16 13.09 8.76
CA LYS A 124 4.10 13.69 9.59
C LYS A 124 2.93 12.74 9.79
N LEU A 125 2.51 12.02 8.76
CA LEU A 125 1.44 11.03 8.84
C LEU A 125 1.81 9.92 9.85
N LEU A 126 3.01 9.35 9.75
CA LEU A 126 3.47 8.30 10.66
C LEU A 126 3.52 8.77 12.11
N ALA A 127 3.94 10.03 12.36
CA ALA A 127 3.92 10.62 13.69
C ALA A 127 2.48 10.73 14.26
N ILE A 128 1.51 11.16 13.44
CA ILE A 128 0.09 11.21 13.83
C ILE A 128 -0.45 9.80 14.12
N LEU A 129 -0.17 8.82 13.26
CA LEU A 129 -0.63 7.45 13.43
C LEU A 129 -0.04 6.80 14.69
N LYS A 130 1.26 7.02 14.95
CA LYS A 130 1.94 6.55 16.17
C LYS A 130 1.29 7.13 17.43
N LYS A 131 0.98 8.43 17.44
CA LYS A 131 0.27 9.09 18.56
C LYS A 131 -1.13 8.48 18.76
N ASN A 132 -1.78 8.01 17.72
CA ASN A 132 -3.07 7.34 17.77
C ASN A 132 -2.97 5.82 18.05
N GLY A 133 -1.81 5.32 18.48
CA GLY A 133 -1.61 3.93 18.89
C GLY A 133 -1.32 2.93 17.76
N VAL A 134 -1.16 3.40 16.52
CA VAL A 134 -0.76 2.53 15.38
C VAL A 134 0.74 2.31 15.44
N LYS A 135 1.17 1.07 15.67
CA LYS A 135 2.59 0.66 15.81
C LYS A 135 3.12 0.02 14.54
N ASN A 136 2.33 -0.85 13.92
CA ASN A 136 2.74 -1.63 12.75
C ASN A 136 1.83 -1.34 11.56
N ILE A 137 2.43 -0.94 10.43
CA ILE A 137 1.71 -0.61 9.20
C ILE A 137 2.23 -1.51 8.08
N LEU A 138 1.32 -2.23 7.42
CA LEU A 138 1.60 -2.95 6.20
C LEU A 138 1.31 -2.05 5.00
N VAL A 139 2.35 -1.59 4.32
CA VAL A 139 2.21 -0.85 3.06
C VAL A 139 2.06 -1.85 1.92
N GLU A 140 0.91 -1.85 1.26
CA GLU A 140 0.62 -2.72 0.11
C GLU A 140 0.60 -1.95 -1.23
N GLY A 141 1.20 -0.81 -1.22
CA GLY A 141 1.68 -0.10 -2.36
C GLY A 141 0.73 0.64 -3.28
N GLY A 142 0.98 0.45 -4.47
CA GLY A 142 1.35 1.00 -5.72
C GLY A 142 2.76 1.63 -5.71
N GLY A 143 3.41 1.59 -6.85
CA GLY A 143 4.81 2.01 -6.97
C GLY A 143 5.10 3.42 -6.45
N ILE A 144 4.24 4.39 -6.75
CA ILE A 144 4.36 5.78 -6.23
C ILE A 144 4.21 5.83 -4.69
N THR A 145 3.33 5.01 -4.13
CA THR A 145 3.19 4.92 -2.66
C THR A 145 4.45 4.32 -2.04
N ASN A 146 4.98 3.24 -2.62
CA ASN A 146 6.22 2.63 -2.17
C ASN A 146 7.38 3.63 -2.25
N TRP A 147 7.50 4.39 -3.34
CA TRP A 147 8.50 5.45 -3.48
C TRP A 147 8.41 6.49 -2.37
N ALA A 148 7.20 6.89 -1.98
CA ALA A 148 7.03 7.88 -0.91
C ALA A 148 7.62 7.42 0.43
N PHE A 149 7.66 6.11 0.71
CA PHE A 149 8.33 5.53 1.88
C PHE A 149 9.84 5.32 1.64
N VAL A 150 10.20 4.81 0.46
CA VAL A 150 11.58 4.50 0.09
C VAL A 150 12.44 5.76 0.09
N LYS A 151 12.01 6.83 -0.55
CA LYS A 151 12.80 8.08 -0.63
C LYS A 151 13.09 8.73 0.73
N GLU A 152 12.25 8.45 1.74
CA GLU A 152 12.39 8.99 3.11
C GLU A 152 13.06 8.01 4.08
N ASN A 153 13.55 6.85 3.57
CA ASN A 153 14.12 5.74 4.36
C ASN A 153 13.17 5.26 5.49
N LEU A 154 11.90 5.04 5.14
CA LEU A 154 10.84 4.65 6.08
C LEU A 154 10.36 3.20 5.85
N VAL A 155 11.26 2.33 5.43
CA VAL A 155 10.99 0.91 5.18
C VAL A 155 11.82 0.09 6.16
N ASP A 156 11.17 -0.53 7.15
CA ASP A 156 11.83 -1.44 8.10
C ASP A 156 11.97 -2.85 7.52
N GLU A 157 10.93 -3.34 6.84
CA GLU A 157 10.89 -4.66 6.23
C GLU A 157 10.26 -4.62 4.83
N ALA A 158 10.82 -5.44 3.92
CA ALA A 158 10.28 -5.67 2.59
C ALA A 158 10.05 -7.17 2.35
N ILE A 159 8.79 -7.57 2.12
CA ILE A 159 8.40 -8.96 1.84
C ILE A 159 7.85 -9.02 0.41
N ILE A 160 8.68 -9.50 -0.51
CA ILE A 160 8.40 -9.47 -1.94
C ILE A 160 8.20 -10.89 -2.47
N THR A 161 7.06 -11.16 -3.08
CA THR A 161 6.81 -12.39 -3.82
C THR A 161 7.17 -12.18 -5.28
N ILE A 162 8.17 -12.88 -5.77
CA ILE A 162 8.52 -12.94 -7.19
C ILE A 162 7.68 -14.05 -7.81
N THR A 163 6.88 -13.70 -8.80
CA THR A 163 5.99 -14.61 -9.52
C THR A 163 6.58 -15.00 -10.88
N PRO A 164 6.19 -16.13 -11.47
CA PRO A 164 6.81 -16.66 -12.69
C PRO A 164 6.32 -15.97 -13.99
N TYR A 165 5.93 -14.71 -13.89
CA TYR A 165 5.48 -13.94 -15.06
C TYR A 165 6.55 -12.97 -15.53
N LEU A 166 6.65 -12.78 -16.84
CA LEU A 166 7.32 -11.65 -17.50
C LEU A 166 6.23 -10.75 -18.06
N VAL A 167 6.16 -9.51 -17.59
CA VAL A 167 5.09 -8.57 -17.95
C VAL A 167 5.54 -7.54 -18.97
N GLY A 168 6.76 -7.02 -18.83
CA GLY A 168 7.30 -5.97 -19.70
C GLY A 168 6.54 -4.65 -19.62
N GLY A 169 6.79 -3.80 -20.62
CA GLY A 169 6.11 -2.51 -20.77
C GLY A 169 6.75 -1.38 -19.98
N MET A 170 7.15 -0.32 -20.69
CA MET A 170 7.78 0.87 -20.12
C MET A 170 6.87 1.63 -19.15
N THR A 171 5.55 1.62 -19.38
CA THR A 171 4.52 2.29 -18.57
C THR A 171 3.83 1.36 -17.57
N ALA A 172 4.24 0.09 -17.50
CA ALA A 172 3.73 -0.85 -16.52
C ALA A 172 4.27 -0.49 -15.13
N THR A 173 3.40 -0.48 -14.12
CA THR A 173 3.75 -0.11 -12.74
C THR A 173 4.84 -1.01 -12.18
N THR A 174 5.91 -0.44 -11.66
CA THR A 174 7.01 -1.17 -11.02
C THR A 174 6.83 -1.25 -9.51
N LEU A 175 7.68 -2.06 -8.86
CA LEU A 175 7.66 -2.18 -7.40
C LEU A 175 7.84 -0.82 -6.71
N VAL A 176 8.71 0.02 -7.25
CA VAL A 176 8.97 1.38 -6.76
C VAL A 176 9.02 2.30 -7.97
N ASP A 177 7.99 3.13 -8.15
CA ASP A 177 7.95 4.18 -9.18
C ASP A 177 8.42 5.52 -8.62
N GLY A 178 8.42 6.57 -9.45
CA GLY A 178 8.76 7.93 -9.06
C GLY A 178 10.09 8.37 -9.65
N ASP A 179 10.70 9.40 -9.04
CA ASP A 179 11.92 10.03 -9.61
C ASP A 179 13.16 9.13 -9.50
N GLY A 180 13.15 8.17 -8.55
CA GLY A 180 14.29 7.31 -8.28
C GLY A 180 15.46 8.02 -7.61
N PHE A 181 16.48 7.25 -7.21
CA PHE A 181 17.76 7.79 -6.73
C PHE A 181 18.72 7.97 -7.88
N SER A 182 19.49 9.05 -7.86
CA SER A 182 20.48 9.37 -8.90
C SER A 182 21.71 8.45 -8.89
N THR A 183 22.00 7.81 -7.73
CA THR A 183 23.12 6.87 -7.58
C THR A 183 22.75 5.73 -6.63
N ILE A 184 23.38 4.57 -6.80
CA ILE A 184 23.17 3.42 -5.91
C ILE A 184 23.53 3.73 -4.47
N THR A 185 24.58 4.54 -4.24
CA THR A 185 25.02 4.92 -2.90
C THR A 185 24.01 5.75 -2.11
N LYS A 186 23.07 6.42 -2.79
CA LYS A 186 21.96 7.16 -2.18
C LYS A 186 20.72 6.28 -1.95
N SER A 187 20.66 5.09 -2.54
CA SER A 187 19.52 4.20 -2.39
C SER A 187 19.53 3.49 -1.03
N ILE A 188 18.36 2.97 -0.63
CA ILE A 188 18.24 2.15 0.58
C ILE A 188 18.90 0.79 0.31
N LYS A 189 19.78 0.37 1.20
CA LYS A 189 20.37 -0.97 1.19
C LYS A 189 19.73 -1.81 2.30
N LEU A 190 18.99 -2.83 1.92
CA LEU A 190 18.37 -3.78 2.84
C LEU A 190 19.23 -5.06 2.96
N LYS A 191 19.12 -5.73 4.09
CA LYS A 191 19.76 -7.03 4.35
C LYS A 191 18.76 -8.16 4.07
N LEU A 192 19.21 -9.18 3.35
CA LEU A 192 18.40 -10.38 3.13
C LEU A 192 18.28 -11.16 4.45
N LYS A 193 17.03 -11.35 4.90
CA LYS A 193 16.70 -12.11 6.11
C LYS A 193 16.33 -13.54 5.81
N ASN A 194 15.49 -13.76 4.78
CA ASN A 194 15.01 -15.08 4.43
C ASN A 194 14.61 -15.20 2.96
N VAL A 195 14.74 -16.40 2.41
CA VAL A 195 14.23 -16.77 1.08
C VAL A 195 13.34 -18.01 1.24
N THR A 196 12.10 -17.94 0.77
CA THR A 196 11.18 -19.07 0.82
C THR A 196 10.71 -19.42 -0.58
N LYS A 197 10.95 -20.66 -1.01
CA LYS A 197 10.38 -21.21 -2.24
C LYS A 197 8.93 -21.65 -1.98
N MET A 198 8.01 -21.18 -2.79
CA MET A 198 6.59 -21.52 -2.71
C MET A 198 6.08 -21.96 -4.09
N ARG A 199 6.26 -23.23 -4.44
CA ARG A 199 6.03 -23.77 -5.80
C ARG A 199 6.86 -23.00 -6.84
N ASN A 200 6.22 -22.28 -7.76
CA ASN A 200 6.86 -21.47 -8.80
C ASN A 200 7.07 -20.01 -8.38
N GLU A 201 6.83 -19.66 -7.12
CA GLU A 201 7.04 -18.33 -6.56
C GLU A 201 8.21 -18.37 -5.57
N VAL A 202 8.90 -17.23 -5.44
CA VAL A 202 9.95 -17.03 -4.44
C VAL A 202 9.56 -15.83 -3.59
N ILE A 203 9.56 -16.00 -2.28
CA ILE A 203 9.33 -14.93 -1.33
C ILE A 203 10.66 -14.49 -0.77
N LEU A 204 11.00 -13.24 -0.98
CA LEU A 204 12.17 -12.58 -0.43
C LEU A 204 11.75 -11.74 0.77
N HIS A 205 12.43 -11.91 1.91
CA HIS A 205 12.25 -11.09 3.09
C HIS A 205 13.55 -10.34 3.38
N TYR A 206 13.48 -9.02 3.30
CA TYR A 206 14.56 -8.10 3.61
C TYR A 206 14.21 -7.23 4.82
N GLU A 207 15.22 -6.78 5.56
CA GLU A 207 15.11 -5.81 6.66
C GLU A 207 16.16 -4.70 6.50
N ASN A 208 15.85 -3.51 7.07
CA ASN A 208 16.74 -2.35 7.08
C ASN A 208 17.79 -2.48 8.20
#